data_b938a3776601ab07a2ef659f29061544
#
_entry.id   b938a3776601ab07a2ef659f29061544
#
_cell.length_a   1.000
_cell.length_b   1.000
_cell.length_c   1.000
_cell.angle_alpha   90.00
_cell.angle_beta   90.00
_cell.angle_gamma   90.00
#
_symmetry.space_group_name_H-M   'P 1'
#
loop_
_entity.id
_entity.type
_entity.pdbx_description
1 polymer ?
#
loop_
_entity_poly.entity_id
_entity_poly.type
_entity_poly.pdbx_seq_one_letter_code
_entity_poly.pdbx_strand_id
1 'polypeptide(L)'
;MPSQQFLDAWLDAQADRVIERQRSQTDTAKLVTTFLAGIAGAMCGVALQVRVEGDERLDVLTSIGFAVTLLFTLLVFAADRVREPDHVKVQSRALRFRWDVSRQLEELREATELALELNESVLRAVRGLIWVQAPVALVTSALAAFSILGA
;
A
#
# COMPACT_ATOMS: atom_id res chain seq x y z
N MET A 1 -7.34 32.50 -26.32
CA MET A 1 -7.84 31.22 -25.82
C MET A 1 -6.65 30.26 -25.77
N PRO A 2 -6.37 29.58 -24.68
CA PRO A 2 -5.33 28.56 -24.67
C PRO A 2 -5.67 27.52 -25.72
N SER A 3 -4.68 27.09 -26.51
CA SER A 3 -4.88 26.08 -27.54
C SER A 3 -5.33 24.77 -26.88
N GLN A 4 -6.18 23.98 -27.53
CA GLN A 4 -6.59 22.66 -27.04
C GLN A 4 -5.38 21.84 -26.60
N GLN A 5 -4.27 21.89 -27.35
CA GLN A 5 -3.01 21.24 -27.02
C GLN A 5 -2.43 21.62 -25.64
N PHE A 6 -2.61 22.86 -25.19
CA PHE A 6 -2.17 23.29 -23.87
C PHE A 6 -3.03 22.71 -22.75
N LEU A 7 -4.35 22.66 -22.96
CA LEU A 7 -5.29 22.05 -22.00
C LEU A 7 -5.05 20.55 -21.88
N ASP A 8 -4.79 19.88 -22.98
CA ASP A 8 -4.52 18.44 -23.01
C ASP A 8 -3.22 18.11 -22.27
N ALA A 9 -2.13 18.83 -22.57
CA ALA A 9 -0.85 18.68 -21.89
C ALA A 9 -0.95 19.01 -20.38
N TRP A 10 -1.82 19.96 -20.00
CA TRP A 10 -2.04 20.29 -18.60
C TRP A 10 -2.84 19.20 -17.85
N LEU A 11 -3.85 18.61 -18.49
CA LEU A 11 -4.65 17.50 -17.92
C LEU A 11 -3.78 16.25 -17.74
N ASP A 12 -2.96 15.91 -18.73
CA ASP A 12 -2.02 14.79 -18.65
C ASP A 12 -1.01 14.99 -17.49
N ALA A 13 -0.43 16.19 -17.39
CA ALA A 13 0.48 16.51 -16.30
C ALA A 13 -0.19 16.53 -14.92
N GLN A 14 -1.49 16.78 -14.84
CA GLN A 14 -2.26 16.66 -13.59
C GLN A 14 -2.52 15.21 -13.22
N ALA A 15 -2.93 14.39 -14.18
CA ALA A 15 -3.16 12.96 -13.99
C ALA A 15 -1.90 12.25 -13.52
N ASP A 16 -0.76 12.52 -14.16
CA ASP A 16 0.54 11.96 -13.78
C ASP A 16 0.92 12.33 -12.34
N ARG A 17 0.73 13.59 -11.94
CA ARG A 17 1.00 14.03 -10.56
C ARG A 17 0.12 13.32 -9.52
N VAL A 18 -1.15 13.06 -9.84
CA VAL A 18 -2.04 12.36 -8.92
C VAL A 18 -1.63 10.90 -8.77
N ILE A 19 -1.29 10.24 -9.89
CA ILE A 19 -0.80 8.85 -9.89
C ILE A 19 0.52 8.74 -9.11
N GLU A 20 1.46 9.66 -9.35
CA GLU A 20 2.72 9.69 -8.63
C GLU A 20 2.52 9.91 -7.12
N ARG A 21 1.59 10.78 -6.72
CA ARG A 21 1.22 10.98 -5.31
C ARG A 21 0.60 9.71 -4.71
N GLN A 22 -0.27 9.02 -5.44
CA GLN A 22 -0.85 7.75 -4.99
C GLN A 22 0.23 6.69 -4.80
N ARG A 23 1.18 6.58 -5.73
CA ARG A 23 2.32 5.68 -5.66
C ARG A 23 3.20 5.98 -4.44
N SER A 24 3.55 7.25 -4.23
CA SER A 24 4.30 7.69 -3.05
C SER A 24 3.60 7.36 -1.73
N GLN A 25 2.27 7.47 -1.66
CA GLN A 25 1.51 7.08 -0.48
C GLN A 25 1.57 5.57 -0.21
N THR A 26 1.51 4.75 -1.26
CA THR A 26 1.62 3.30 -1.14
C THR A 26 3.03 2.87 -0.72
N ASP A 27 4.05 3.51 -1.26
CA ASP A 27 5.44 3.24 -0.87
C ASP A 27 5.71 3.63 0.59
N THR A 28 5.15 4.76 1.04
CA THR A 28 5.19 5.15 2.45
C THR A 28 4.48 4.13 3.34
N ALA A 29 3.32 3.63 2.90
CA ALA A 29 2.58 2.59 3.60
C ALA A 29 3.41 1.30 3.76
N LYS A 30 4.06 0.83 2.69
CA LYS A 30 4.96 -0.34 2.73
C LYS A 30 6.12 -0.13 3.70
N LEU A 31 6.72 1.05 3.69
CA LEU A 31 7.82 1.39 4.58
C LEU A 31 7.38 1.33 6.05
N VAL A 32 6.23 1.93 6.37
CA VAL A 32 5.66 1.91 7.73
C VAL A 32 5.34 0.49 8.17
N THR A 33 4.67 -0.31 7.33
CA THR A 33 4.31 -1.70 7.67
C THR A 33 5.54 -2.59 7.85
N THR A 34 6.57 -2.41 7.01
CA THR A 34 7.85 -3.14 7.14
C THR A 34 8.56 -2.76 8.43
N PHE A 35 8.56 -1.48 8.79
CA PHE A 35 9.16 -1.00 10.02
C PHE A 35 8.45 -1.57 11.26
N LEU A 36 7.11 -1.58 11.27
CA LEU A 36 6.31 -2.17 12.34
C LEU A 36 6.57 -3.68 12.48
N ALA A 37 6.64 -4.42 11.37
CA ALA A 37 6.98 -5.83 11.36
C ALA A 37 8.42 -6.08 11.85
N GLY A 38 9.36 -5.20 11.50
CA GLY A 38 10.74 -5.25 11.94
C GLY A 38 10.89 -5.08 13.45
N ILE A 39 10.20 -4.08 14.03
CA ILE A 39 10.18 -3.88 15.49
C ILE A 39 9.57 -5.09 16.20
N ALA A 40 8.38 -5.53 15.78
CA ALA A 40 7.71 -6.67 16.38
C ALA A 40 8.59 -7.94 16.28
N GLY A 41 9.27 -8.15 15.15
CA GLY A 41 10.18 -9.28 14.94
C GLY A 41 11.41 -9.22 15.82
N ALA A 42 12.04 -8.05 15.96
CA ALA A 42 13.19 -7.87 16.83
C ALA A 42 12.84 -8.14 18.29
N MET A 43 11.71 -7.60 18.77
CA MET A 43 11.24 -7.81 20.14
C MET A 43 10.88 -9.28 20.40
N CYS A 44 10.19 -9.94 19.46
CA CYS A 44 9.89 -11.36 19.54
C CYS A 44 11.17 -12.22 19.56
N GLY A 45 12.17 -11.88 18.71
CA GLY A 45 13.45 -12.57 18.68
C GLY A 45 14.23 -12.47 19.99
N VAL A 46 14.24 -11.29 20.62
CA VAL A 46 14.87 -11.09 21.93
C VAL A 46 14.11 -11.87 23.03
N ALA A 47 12.78 -11.82 23.04
CA ALA A 47 11.96 -12.55 24.01
C ALA A 47 12.23 -14.08 23.95
N LEU A 48 12.37 -14.64 22.75
CA LEU A 48 12.68 -16.06 22.57
C LEU A 48 14.12 -16.44 23.00
N GLN A 49 15.07 -15.49 22.92
CA GLN A 49 16.47 -15.72 23.33
C GLN A 49 16.66 -15.63 24.85
N VAL A 50 15.94 -14.73 25.51
CA VAL A 50 16.02 -14.49 26.96
C VAL A 50 15.29 -15.57 27.78
N ARG A 51 14.80 -16.62 27.16
CA ARG A 51 14.00 -17.71 27.71
C ARG A 51 14.50 -18.19 29.07
N VAL A 52 14.11 -17.46 30.09
CA VAL A 52 14.10 -17.92 31.50
C VAL A 52 12.73 -18.54 31.69
N GLU A 53 12.58 -19.58 32.51
CA GLU A 53 11.35 -20.33 32.84
C GLU A 53 10.12 -19.41 33.00
N GLY A 54 9.65 -18.85 31.87
CA GLY A 54 8.58 -17.86 31.77
C GLY A 54 7.23 -18.49 31.47
N ASP A 55 6.19 -17.67 31.48
CA ASP A 55 4.84 -18.09 31.15
C ASP A 55 4.73 -18.49 29.67
N GLU A 56 4.69 -19.78 29.37
CA GLU A 56 4.56 -20.37 28.05
C GLU A 56 3.40 -19.74 27.22
N ARG A 57 2.38 -19.23 27.91
CA ARG A 57 1.25 -18.54 27.27
C ARG A 57 1.62 -17.20 26.68
N LEU A 58 2.51 -16.44 27.32
CA LEU A 58 3.00 -15.15 26.79
C LEU A 58 3.83 -15.35 25.54
N ASP A 59 4.66 -16.37 25.49
CA ASP A 59 5.47 -16.70 24.33
C ASP A 59 4.60 -17.09 23.12
N VAL A 60 3.57 -17.89 23.36
CA VAL A 60 2.61 -18.28 22.32
C VAL A 60 1.85 -17.06 21.81
N LEU A 61 1.33 -16.19 22.69
CA LEU A 61 0.61 -14.99 22.31
C LEU A 61 1.49 -14.01 21.52
N THR A 62 2.75 -13.83 21.94
CA THR A 62 3.72 -12.98 21.24
C THR A 62 4.02 -13.52 19.84
N SER A 63 4.20 -14.84 19.72
CA SER A 63 4.45 -15.49 18.42
C SER A 63 3.27 -15.37 17.47
N ILE A 64 2.04 -15.55 17.96
CA ILE A 64 0.81 -15.36 17.18
C ILE A 64 0.69 -13.90 16.75
N GLY A 65 0.89 -12.95 17.66
CA GLY A 65 0.84 -11.52 17.35
C GLY A 65 1.84 -11.12 16.26
N PHE A 66 3.05 -11.67 16.31
CA PHE A 66 4.05 -11.46 15.29
C PHE A 66 3.64 -12.07 13.94
N ALA A 67 3.13 -13.31 13.91
CA ALA A 67 2.64 -13.94 12.70
C ALA A 67 1.50 -13.14 12.06
N VAL A 68 0.58 -12.61 12.88
CA VAL A 68 -0.50 -11.72 12.41
C VAL A 68 0.06 -10.42 11.82
N THR A 69 1.05 -9.80 12.47
CA THR A 69 1.72 -8.59 11.98
C THR A 69 2.36 -8.83 10.60
N LEU A 70 3.06 -9.96 10.43
CA LEU A 70 3.63 -10.36 9.14
C LEU A 70 2.56 -10.58 8.08
N LEU A 71 1.47 -11.23 8.43
CA LEU A 71 0.35 -11.46 7.51
C LEU A 71 -0.20 -10.12 7.00
N PHE A 72 -0.44 -9.14 7.87
CA PHE A 72 -0.89 -7.81 7.46
C PHE A 72 0.13 -7.10 6.57
N THR A 73 1.43 -7.22 6.86
CA THR A 73 2.49 -6.70 5.98
C THR A 73 2.38 -7.30 4.57
N LEU A 74 2.26 -8.61 4.46
CA LEU A 74 2.11 -9.29 3.17
C LEU A 74 0.82 -8.88 2.45
N LEU A 75 -0.29 -8.68 3.18
CA LEU A 75 -1.54 -8.19 2.59
C LEU A 75 -1.41 -6.77 2.05
N VAL A 76 -0.67 -5.88 2.71
CA VAL A 76 -0.39 -4.53 2.20
C VAL A 76 0.42 -4.61 0.91
N PHE A 77 1.47 -5.45 0.85
CA PHE A 77 2.24 -5.66 -0.38
C PHE A 77 1.40 -6.28 -1.50
N ALA A 78 0.51 -7.24 -1.17
CA ALA A 78 -0.37 -7.87 -2.15
C ALA A 78 -1.47 -6.91 -2.67
N ALA A 79 -1.94 -5.99 -1.82
CA ALA A 79 -2.94 -5.00 -2.17
C ALA A 79 -2.35 -3.86 -3.04
N ASP A 80 -1.02 -3.70 -3.05
CA ASP A 80 -0.35 -2.66 -3.83
C ASP A 80 -0.35 -2.99 -5.32
N ARG A 81 -1.46 -2.66 -5.96
CA ARG A 81 -1.66 -2.76 -7.40
C ARG A 81 -2.10 -1.41 -7.95
N VAL A 82 -1.27 -0.39 -7.76
CA VAL A 82 -1.50 0.91 -8.40
C VAL A 82 -1.51 0.71 -9.91
N ARG A 83 -2.63 1.04 -10.53
CA ARG A 83 -2.81 0.91 -11.99
C ARG A 83 -2.49 2.23 -12.65
N GLU A 84 -1.65 2.16 -13.66
CA GLU A 84 -1.44 3.25 -14.61
C GLU A 84 -2.50 3.15 -15.72
N PRO A 85 -3.00 4.28 -16.24
CA PRO A 85 -3.85 4.27 -17.42
C PRO A 85 -3.12 3.59 -18.58
N ASP A 86 -3.79 2.68 -19.28
CA ASP A 86 -3.19 1.93 -20.37
C ASP A 86 -3.18 2.77 -21.66
N HIS A 87 -2.31 3.80 -21.68
CA HIS A 87 -2.14 4.71 -22.83
C HIS A 87 -1.81 3.95 -24.11
N VAL A 88 -1.03 2.87 -24.02
CA VAL A 88 -0.63 2.05 -25.18
C VAL A 88 -1.86 1.38 -25.79
N LYS A 89 -2.78 0.91 -24.96
CA LYS A 89 -4.01 0.24 -25.42
C LYS A 89 -4.97 1.23 -26.06
N VAL A 90 -5.12 2.42 -25.50
CA VAL A 90 -5.95 3.49 -26.10
C VAL A 90 -5.35 3.92 -27.43
N GLN A 91 -4.04 4.16 -27.50
CA GLN A 91 -3.35 4.56 -28.72
C GLN A 91 -3.45 3.48 -29.81
N SER A 92 -3.28 2.19 -29.48
CA SER A 92 -3.40 1.10 -30.44
C SER A 92 -4.82 0.98 -31.01
N ARG A 93 -5.86 1.21 -30.19
CA ARG A 93 -7.26 1.26 -30.63
C ARG A 93 -7.52 2.47 -31.53
N ALA A 94 -7.01 3.65 -31.14
CA ALA A 94 -7.15 4.87 -31.91
C ALA A 94 -6.58 4.72 -33.34
N LEU A 95 -5.38 4.14 -33.46
CA LEU A 95 -4.76 3.85 -34.74
C LEU A 95 -5.56 2.82 -35.56
N ARG A 96 -6.04 1.76 -34.92
CA ARG A 96 -6.79 0.69 -35.57
C ARG A 96 -8.14 1.16 -36.11
N PHE A 97 -8.84 2.01 -35.37
CA PHE A 97 -10.18 2.47 -35.71
C PHE A 97 -10.19 3.88 -36.33
N ARG A 98 -9.02 4.48 -36.56
CA ARG A 98 -8.87 5.84 -37.09
C ARG A 98 -9.72 6.86 -36.33
N TRP A 99 -9.63 6.84 -35.02
CA TRP A 99 -10.39 7.76 -34.17
C TRP A 99 -9.95 9.18 -34.39
N ASP A 100 -10.91 10.10 -34.34
CA ASP A 100 -10.65 11.53 -34.27
C ASP A 100 -9.99 11.90 -32.94
N VAL A 101 -9.26 13.01 -32.92
CA VAL A 101 -8.52 13.49 -31.75
C VAL A 101 -9.44 13.68 -30.54
N SER A 102 -10.66 14.21 -30.75
CA SER A 102 -11.66 14.40 -29.69
C SER A 102 -12.04 13.07 -29.02
N ARG A 103 -12.22 12.02 -29.79
CA ARG A 103 -12.57 10.69 -29.28
C ARG A 103 -11.40 10.01 -28.57
N GLN A 104 -10.17 10.24 -29.05
CA GLN A 104 -8.97 9.74 -28.37
C GLN A 104 -8.82 10.35 -26.97
N LEU A 105 -9.06 11.66 -26.85
CA LEU A 105 -9.01 12.38 -25.58
C LEU A 105 -10.09 11.91 -24.62
N GLU A 106 -11.30 11.68 -25.10
CA GLU A 106 -12.39 11.18 -24.27
C GLU A 106 -12.08 9.79 -23.68
N GLU A 107 -11.60 8.86 -24.50
CA GLU A 107 -11.20 7.51 -24.07
C GLU A 107 -10.00 7.53 -23.11
N LEU A 108 -9.02 8.42 -23.31
CA LEU A 108 -7.90 8.63 -22.40
C LEU A 108 -8.38 9.16 -21.06
N ARG A 109 -9.31 10.10 -21.07
CA ARG A 109 -9.91 10.66 -19.85
C ARG A 109 -10.68 9.60 -19.08
N GLU A 110 -11.53 8.82 -19.73
CA GLU A 110 -12.26 7.71 -19.11
C GLU A 110 -11.30 6.66 -18.52
N ALA A 111 -10.25 6.29 -19.25
CA ALA A 111 -9.24 5.35 -18.76
C ALA A 111 -8.50 5.88 -17.53
N THR A 112 -8.23 7.19 -17.50
CA THR A 112 -7.57 7.86 -16.36
C THR A 112 -8.49 7.93 -15.16
N GLU A 113 -9.75 8.32 -15.34
CA GLU A 113 -10.76 8.38 -14.27
C GLU A 113 -10.97 7.01 -13.64
N LEU A 114 -11.08 5.96 -14.46
CA LEU A 114 -11.20 4.58 -13.99
C LEU A 114 -9.97 4.12 -13.19
N ALA A 115 -8.78 4.44 -13.67
CA ALA A 115 -7.53 4.11 -12.96
C ALA A 115 -7.45 4.83 -11.61
N LEU A 116 -7.84 6.10 -11.55
CA LEU A 116 -7.85 6.89 -10.31
C LEU A 116 -8.85 6.33 -9.29
N GLU A 117 -10.06 5.96 -9.71
CA GLU A 117 -11.08 5.37 -8.85
C GLU A 117 -10.64 4.02 -8.27
N LEU A 118 -10.06 3.15 -9.11
CA LEU A 118 -9.51 1.88 -8.67
C LEU A 118 -8.35 2.06 -7.69
N ASN A 119 -7.45 3.01 -7.96
CA ASN A 119 -6.33 3.31 -7.08
C ASN A 119 -6.79 3.89 -5.74
N GLU A 120 -7.85 4.71 -5.71
CA GLU A 120 -8.42 5.21 -4.46
C GLU A 120 -8.99 4.08 -3.60
N SER A 121 -9.62 3.08 -4.21
CA SER A 121 -10.12 1.90 -3.49
C SER A 121 -8.97 1.08 -2.87
N VAL A 122 -7.85 0.91 -3.60
CA VAL A 122 -6.62 0.26 -3.11
C VAL A 122 -6.03 1.05 -1.94
N LEU A 123 -5.91 2.37 -2.05
CA LEU A 123 -5.40 3.22 -0.98
C LEU A 123 -6.25 3.16 0.29
N ARG A 124 -7.58 3.11 0.14
CA ARG A 124 -8.49 2.94 1.28
C ARG A 124 -8.29 1.59 1.97
N ALA A 125 -8.15 0.51 1.20
CA ALA A 125 -7.87 -0.82 1.72
C ALA A 125 -6.52 -0.88 2.45
N VAL A 126 -5.45 -0.37 1.84
CA VAL A 126 -4.10 -0.30 2.43
C VAL A 126 -4.12 0.51 3.73
N ARG A 127 -4.78 1.66 3.75
CA ARG A 127 -4.94 2.48 4.97
C ARG A 127 -5.68 1.72 6.06
N GLY A 128 -6.75 1.01 5.73
CA GLY A 128 -7.49 0.15 6.67
C GLY A 128 -6.60 -0.94 7.27
N LEU A 129 -5.81 -1.62 6.44
CA LEU A 129 -4.86 -2.64 6.89
C LEU A 129 -3.81 -2.09 7.87
N ILE A 130 -3.26 -0.90 7.61
CA ILE A 130 -2.29 -0.24 8.50
C ILE A 130 -2.94 0.11 9.85
N TRP A 131 -4.18 0.62 9.85
CA TRP A 131 -4.90 0.96 11.07
C TRP A 131 -5.16 -0.26 11.97
N VAL A 132 -5.28 -1.46 11.39
CA VAL A 132 -5.39 -2.70 12.16
C VAL A 132 -4.02 -3.23 12.56
N GLN A 133 -3.03 -3.17 11.67
CA GLN A 133 -1.69 -3.68 11.92
C GLN A 133 -0.97 -2.92 13.03
N ALA A 134 -1.08 -1.59 13.08
CA ALA A 134 -0.35 -0.78 14.05
C ALA A 134 -0.66 -1.16 15.52
N PRO A 135 -1.93 -1.25 15.96
CA PRO A 135 -2.22 -1.70 17.31
C PRO A 135 -1.80 -3.15 17.57
N VAL A 136 -1.93 -4.05 16.58
CA VAL A 136 -1.46 -5.44 16.74
C VAL A 136 0.05 -5.49 16.96
N ALA A 137 0.84 -4.76 16.18
CA ALA A 137 2.29 -4.68 16.34
C ALA A 137 2.69 -4.08 17.68
N LEU A 138 1.99 -3.02 18.15
CA LEU A 138 2.23 -2.40 19.45
C LEU A 138 1.94 -3.37 20.62
N VAL A 139 0.80 -4.05 20.59
CA VAL A 139 0.43 -5.04 21.60
C VAL A 139 1.43 -6.19 21.61
N THR A 140 1.82 -6.70 20.44
CA THR A 140 2.83 -7.76 20.33
C THR A 140 4.18 -7.33 20.90
N SER A 141 4.62 -6.11 20.59
CA SER A 141 5.87 -5.57 21.14
C SER A 141 5.79 -5.36 22.65
N ALA A 142 4.65 -4.94 23.18
CA ALA A 142 4.43 -4.79 24.61
C ALA A 142 4.47 -6.16 25.33
N LEU A 143 3.79 -7.18 24.79
CA LEU A 143 3.81 -8.54 25.32
C LEU A 143 5.24 -9.11 25.33
N ALA A 144 6.00 -8.91 24.24
CA ALA A 144 7.40 -9.31 24.18
C ALA A 144 8.25 -8.58 25.23
N ALA A 145 8.05 -7.27 25.41
CA ALA A 145 8.75 -6.51 26.45
C ALA A 145 8.42 -7.01 27.87
N PHE A 146 7.17 -7.33 28.15
CA PHE A 146 6.77 -7.90 29.43
C PHE A 146 7.39 -9.29 29.66
N SER A 147 7.46 -10.12 28.63
CA SER A 147 8.14 -11.43 28.71
C SER A 147 9.64 -11.26 29.02
N ILE A 148 10.31 -10.24 28.52
CA ILE A 148 11.73 -9.95 28.77
C ILE A 148 11.93 -9.38 30.18
N LEU A 149 11.06 -8.49 30.66
CA LEU A 149 11.21 -7.79 31.93
C LEU A 149 10.68 -8.63 33.12
N GLY A 150 9.81 -9.58 32.88
CA GLY A 150 9.26 -10.49 33.91
C GLY A 150 10.11 -11.73 34.13
N ALA A 151 11.17 -11.89 33.35
CA ALA A 151 12.18 -12.95 33.50
C ALA A 151 13.34 -12.48 34.35
#